data_522edef0efb0a24ebde8b3f791064691
#
_entry.id   522edef0efb0a24ebde8b3f791064691
#
_cell.length_a   1.000
_cell.length_b   1.000
_cell.length_c   1.000
_cell.angle_alpha   90.00
_cell.angle_beta   90.00
_cell.angle_gamma   90.00
#
_symmetry.space_group_name_H-M   'P 1'
#
loop_
_entity.id
_entity.type
_entity.pdbx_description
1 polymer ?
#
loop_
_entity_poly.entity_id
_entity_poly.type
_entity_poly.pdbx_seq_one_letter_code
_entity_poly.pdbx_strand_id
1 'polypeptide(L)'
;MLSAAYRQSSRATDPDGLAVDPENNLLWRQNVRRLEAEAIRDAVLATSGQLNLTAGGRGFYPHLPAQVIGSQSMPGRGWGKSSPAERNRRSVYVYAKRSLQLPLLEIFDVASTEQSIAARS
;
A
#
# COMPACT_ATOMS: atom_id res chain seq x y z
N MET A 1 -18.21 -7.87 -0.93
CA MET A 1 -18.07 -6.75 -1.88
C MET A 1 -19.28 -6.54 -2.80
N LEU A 2 -20.36 -7.30 -2.66
CA LEU A 2 -21.56 -7.17 -3.49
C LEU A 2 -22.71 -6.44 -2.79
N SER A 3 -22.55 -6.00 -1.54
CA SER A 3 -23.57 -5.25 -0.80
C SER A 3 -23.84 -3.88 -1.43
N ALA A 4 -25.05 -3.39 -1.29
CA ALA A 4 -25.46 -2.07 -1.76
C ALA A 4 -24.59 -0.97 -1.11
N ALA A 5 -24.31 -1.06 0.19
CA ALA A 5 -23.47 -0.12 0.91
C ALA A 5 -22.04 -0.02 0.34
N TYR A 6 -21.43 -1.14 -0.03
CA TYR A 6 -20.08 -1.14 -0.63
C TYR A 6 -20.07 -0.54 -2.05
N ARG A 7 -21.19 -0.61 -2.77
CA ARG A 7 -21.31 -0.14 -4.16
C ARG A 7 -21.83 1.29 -4.28
N GLN A 8 -22.09 1.97 -3.17
CA GLN A 8 -22.52 3.36 -3.17
C GLN A 8 -21.47 4.27 -3.80
N SER A 9 -21.96 5.35 -4.42
CA SER A 9 -21.06 6.39 -4.94
C SER A 9 -20.45 7.20 -3.81
N SER A 10 -19.15 7.50 -3.89
CA SER A 10 -18.48 8.44 -3.01
C SER A 10 -18.74 9.91 -3.38
N ARG A 11 -19.29 10.15 -4.59
CA ARG A 11 -19.63 11.48 -5.10
C ARG A 11 -21.10 11.83 -4.95
N ALA A 12 -21.85 11.07 -4.14
CA ALA A 12 -23.24 11.41 -3.86
C ALA A 12 -23.30 12.75 -3.11
N THR A 13 -24.05 13.69 -3.66
CA THR A 13 -24.31 15.03 -3.12
C THR A 13 -25.79 15.17 -2.81
N ASP A 14 -26.29 14.36 -1.90
CA ASP A 14 -27.65 14.46 -1.40
C ASP A 14 -27.67 15.54 -0.29
N PRO A 15 -28.40 16.67 -0.48
CA PRO A 15 -28.46 17.73 0.53
C PRO A 15 -29.06 17.26 1.85
N ASP A 16 -30.06 16.37 1.81
CA ASP A 16 -30.70 15.85 3.00
C ASP A 16 -29.75 14.93 3.78
N GLY A 17 -29.01 14.07 3.08
CA GLY A 17 -27.97 13.24 3.68
C GLY A 17 -26.85 14.08 4.32
N LEU A 18 -26.43 15.15 3.65
CA LEU A 18 -25.42 16.07 4.18
C LEU A 18 -25.91 16.85 5.40
N ALA A 19 -27.20 17.20 5.46
CA ALA A 19 -27.79 17.94 6.59
C ALA A 19 -27.95 17.04 7.83
N VAL A 20 -28.32 15.77 7.63
CA VAL A 20 -28.57 14.82 8.73
C VAL A 20 -27.31 14.16 9.23
N ASP A 21 -26.40 13.76 8.33
CA ASP A 21 -25.16 13.01 8.66
C ASP A 21 -24.00 13.49 7.78
N PRO A 22 -23.42 14.65 8.06
CA PRO A 22 -22.32 15.22 7.27
C PRO A 22 -21.07 14.32 7.30
N GLU A 23 -20.84 13.62 8.40
CA GLU A 23 -19.66 12.74 8.58
C GLU A 23 -19.87 11.32 8.00
N ASN A 24 -21.08 11.04 7.49
CA ASN A 24 -21.40 9.75 6.89
C ASN A 24 -21.28 8.55 7.84
N ASN A 25 -21.66 8.72 9.11
CA ASN A 25 -21.67 7.65 10.11
C ASN A 25 -22.76 6.60 9.82
N LEU A 26 -23.85 7.01 9.15
CA LEU A 26 -24.96 6.15 8.75
C LEU A 26 -24.76 5.51 7.37
N LEU A 27 -23.62 5.73 6.72
CA LEU A 27 -23.24 5.12 5.44
C LEU A 27 -24.24 5.41 4.30
N TRP A 28 -24.76 6.65 4.19
CA TRP A 28 -25.61 7.06 3.08
C TRP A 28 -24.83 7.23 1.76
N ARG A 29 -23.51 7.34 1.83
CA ARG A 29 -22.57 7.34 0.70
C ARG A 29 -21.35 6.49 1.02
N GLN A 30 -20.54 6.17 0.01
CA GLN A 30 -19.22 5.57 0.24
C GLN A 30 -18.23 6.63 0.73
N ASN A 31 -17.50 6.36 1.80
CA ASN A 31 -16.42 7.23 2.23
C ASN A 31 -15.27 7.22 1.25
N VAL A 32 -14.74 8.39 0.93
CA VAL A 32 -13.48 8.49 0.17
C VAL A 32 -12.34 8.05 1.08
N ARG A 33 -11.64 6.99 0.68
CA ARG A 33 -10.43 6.49 1.37
C ARG A 33 -9.27 6.48 0.41
N ARG A 34 -8.13 6.96 0.88
CA ARG A 34 -6.86 6.76 0.18
C ARG A 34 -6.52 5.28 0.17
N LEU A 35 -6.02 4.79 -0.96
CA LEU A 35 -5.48 3.44 -1.03
C LEU A 35 -4.16 3.36 -0.25
N GLU A 36 -3.94 2.25 0.40
CA GLU A 36 -2.66 1.96 1.05
C GLU A 36 -1.55 1.81 0.00
N ALA A 37 -0.33 2.19 0.37
CA ALA A 37 0.85 2.13 -0.51
C ALA A 37 1.03 0.76 -1.16
N GLU A 38 0.81 -0.30 -0.39
CA GLU A 38 0.89 -1.69 -0.85
C GLU A 38 -0.18 -2.01 -1.90
N ALA A 39 -1.40 -1.49 -1.70
CA ALA A 39 -2.49 -1.69 -2.65
C ALA A 39 -2.24 -0.94 -3.97
N ILE A 40 -1.67 0.27 -3.89
CA ILE A 40 -1.29 1.06 -5.07
C ILE A 40 -0.23 0.31 -5.88
N ARG A 41 0.83 -0.18 -5.24
CA ARG A 41 1.87 -0.96 -5.93
C ARG A 41 1.30 -2.23 -6.57
N ASP A 42 0.47 -2.96 -5.84
CA ASP A 42 -0.15 -4.19 -6.36
C ASP A 42 -1.09 -3.88 -7.54
N ALA A 43 -1.82 -2.77 -7.51
CA ALA A 43 -2.66 -2.33 -8.62
C ALA A 43 -1.82 -1.98 -9.87
N VAL A 44 -0.68 -1.31 -9.71
CA VAL A 44 0.26 -1.02 -10.83
C VAL A 44 0.76 -2.32 -11.45
N LEU A 45 1.17 -3.29 -10.65
CA LEU A 45 1.62 -4.59 -11.15
C LEU A 45 0.48 -5.38 -11.82
N ALA A 46 -0.73 -5.30 -11.29
CA ALA A 46 -1.90 -5.97 -11.86
C ALA A 46 -2.28 -5.38 -13.22
N THR A 47 -2.35 -4.05 -13.33
CA THR A 47 -2.70 -3.37 -14.58
C THR A 47 -1.65 -3.54 -15.66
N SER A 48 -0.36 -3.67 -15.29
CA SER A 48 0.72 -3.98 -16.23
C SER A 48 0.83 -5.48 -16.59
N GLY A 49 -0.01 -6.34 -16.01
CA GLY A 49 0.03 -7.79 -16.23
C GLY A 49 1.25 -8.50 -15.62
N GLN A 50 2.00 -7.82 -14.74
CA GLN A 50 3.23 -8.36 -14.15
C GLN A 50 3.03 -8.93 -12.75
N LEU A 51 1.85 -8.79 -12.15
CA LEU A 51 1.60 -9.25 -10.79
C LEU A 51 1.74 -10.76 -10.66
N ASN A 52 2.66 -11.17 -9.82
CA ASN A 52 2.84 -12.57 -9.45
C ASN A 52 2.01 -12.89 -8.20
N LEU A 53 1.00 -13.74 -8.36
CA LEU A 53 0.05 -14.15 -7.30
C LEU A 53 0.55 -15.31 -6.43
N THR A 54 1.78 -15.78 -6.60
CA THR A 54 2.34 -16.86 -5.78
C THR A 54 2.27 -16.49 -4.31
N ALA A 55 1.51 -17.25 -3.53
CA ALA A 55 1.32 -17.03 -2.11
C ALA A 55 2.30 -17.88 -1.27
N GLY A 56 2.57 -17.43 -0.04
CA GLY A 56 3.42 -18.13 0.92
C GLY A 56 4.93 -17.93 0.68
N GLY A 57 5.74 -18.61 1.48
CA GLY A 57 7.19 -18.56 1.40
C GLY A 57 7.80 -17.28 2.01
N ARG A 58 9.08 -17.07 1.75
CA ARG A 58 9.84 -15.93 2.26
C ARG A 58 9.44 -14.63 1.58
N GLY A 59 9.66 -13.50 2.28
CA GLY A 59 9.60 -12.18 1.69
C GLY A 59 10.67 -12.00 0.60
N PHE A 60 10.42 -11.06 -0.31
CA PHE A 60 11.36 -10.72 -1.36
C PHE A 60 12.02 -9.35 -1.12
N TYR A 61 13.23 -9.19 -1.64
CA TYR A 61 13.96 -7.93 -1.62
C TYR A 61 13.62 -7.13 -2.89
N PRO A 62 12.94 -5.97 -2.77
CA PRO A 62 12.70 -5.10 -3.90
C PRO A 62 14.02 -4.54 -4.45
N HIS A 63 14.00 -4.16 -5.71
CA HIS A 63 15.13 -3.45 -6.31
C HIS A 63 15.21 -2.03 -5.72
N LEU A 64 16.36 -1.67 -5.19
CA LEU A 64 16.64 -0.32 -4.71
C LEU A 64 17.75 0.31 -5.57
N PRO A 65 17.65 1.60 -5.87
CA PRO A 65 18.74 2.34 -6.50
C PRO A 65 20.03 2.27 -5.63
N ALA A 66 21.19 2.25 -6.28
CA ALA A 66 22.46 2.17 -5.59
C ALA A 66 22.67 3.35 -4.62
N GLN A 67 22.15 4.53 -4.95
CA GLN A 67 22.21 5.72 -4.10
C GLN A 67 21.47 5.50 -2.78
N VAL A 68 20.29 4.87 -2.81
CA VAL A 68 19.47 4.58 -1.63
C VAL A 68 20.19 3.54 -0.74
N ILE A 69 20.80 2.53 -1.33
CA ILE A 69 21.59 1.55 -0.57
C ILE A 69 22.85 2.22 0.00
N GLY A 70 23.49 3.09 -0.76
CA GLY A 70 24.72 3.79 -0.38
C GLY A 70 24.54 4.82 0.74
N SER A 71 23.31 5.32 0.96
CA SER A 71 23.02 6.25 2.05
C SER A 71 22.98 5.61 3.44
N GLN A 72 23.01 4.28 3.51
CA GLN A 72 23.02 3.55 4.77
C GLN A 72 24.39 3.61 5.45
N SER A 73 24.42 3.67 6.78
CA SER A 73 25.68 3.59 7.57
C SER A 73 26.47 2.31 7.31
N MET A 74 25.82 1.25 6.88
CA MET A 74 26.42 0.00 6.41
C MET A 74 25.77 -0.40 5.08
N PRO A 75 26.26 0.11 3.94
CA PRO A 75 25.63 -0.10 2.64
C PRO A 75 25.43 -1.58 2.30
N GLY A 76 24.19 -1.94 1.97
CA GLY A 76 23.81 -3.29 1.55
C GLY A 76 23.80 -4.37 2.64
N ARG A 77 24.24 -4.08 3.86
CA ARG A 77 24.22 -5.08 4.95
C ARG A 77 22.78 -5.51 5.27
N GLY A 78 22.54 -6.82 5.20
CA GLY A 78 21.21 -7.40 5.45
C GLY A 78 20.19 -7.16 4.32
N TRP A 79 20.65 -6.70 3.15
CA TRP A 79 19.82 -6.58 1.96
C TRP A 79 20.20 -7.66 0.95
N GLY A 80 19.26 -8.52 0.60
CA GLY A 80 19.45 -9.59 -0.36
C GLY A 80 19.07 -9.21 -1.79
N LYS A 81 19.04 -10.20 -2.66
CA LYS A 81 18.59 -10.07 -4.05
C LYS A 81 17.48 -11.08 -4.32
N SER A 82 16.46 -10.64 -5.00
CA SER A 82 15.36 -11.49 -5.49
C SER A 82 15.27 -11.43 -7.01
N SER A 83 14.80 -12.52 -7.62
CA SER A 83 14.56 -12.58 -9.06
C SER A 83 13.46 -11.59 -9.49
N PRO A 84 13.38 -11.19 -10.77
CA PRO A 84 12.30 -10.34 -11.27
C PRO A 84 10.90 -10.90 -10.96
N ALA A 85 10.72 -12.21 -11.11
CA ALA A 85 9.46 -12.87 -10.83
C ALA A 85 9.05 -12.77 -9.34
N GLU A 86 10.01 -12.92 -8.42
CA GLU A 86 9.77 -12.75 -6.99
C GLU A 86 9.48 -11.29 -6.64
N ARG A 87 10.18 -10.35 -7.24
CA ARG A 87 9.96 -8.92 -7.01
C ARG A 87 8.60 -8.42 -7.46
N ASN A 88 7.94 -9.13 -8.36
CA ASN A 88 6.60 -8.83 -8.84
C ASN A 88 5.49 -9.47 -8.00
N ARG A 89 5.82 -10.12 -6.90
CA ARG A 89 4.82 -10.63 -5.93
C ARG A 89 4.10 -9.49 -5.23
N ARG A 90 2.97 -9.81 -4.62
CA ARG A 90 2.16 -8.86 -3.83
C ARG A 90 3.00 -8.17 -2.76
N SER A 91 2.67 -6.92 -2.50
CA SER A 91 3.42 -6.05 -1.59
C SER A 91 3.45 -6.55 -0.14
N VAL A 92 2.51 -7.40 0.27
CA VAL A 92 2.55 -8.07 1.59
C VAL A 92 3.82 -8.90 1.80
N TYR A 93 4.50 -9.31 0.72
CA TYR A 93 5.75 -10.07 0.78
C TYR A 93 7.01 -9.21 0.64
N VAL A 94 6.89 -7.88 0.56
CA VAL A 94 8.05 -6.98 0.53
C VAL A 94 8.85 -7.10 1.83
N TYR A 95 10.14 -7.36 1.72
CA TYR A 95 11.01 -7.32 2.88
C TYR A 95 11.14 -5.87 3.37
N ALA A 96 10.67 -5.63 4.59
CA ALA A 96 10.78 -4.34 5.27
C ALA A 96 11.99 -4.35 6.22
N LYS A 97 12.94 -3.45 5.98
CA LYS A 97 14.05 -3.19 6.89
C LYS A 97 13.78 -1.86 7.60
N ARG A 98 13.89 -1.83 8.93
CA ARG A 98 13.60 -0.65 9.76
C ARG A 98 14.29 0.62 9.26
N SER A 99 15.56 0.51 8.86
CA SER A 99 16.38 1.64 8.41
C SER A 99 16.34 1.86 6.89
N LEU A 100 15.55 1.09 6.15
CA LEU A 100 15.55 1.14 4.68
C LEU A 100 14.21 0.65 4.16
N GLN A 101 13.31 1.56 3.89
CA GLN A 101 12.03 1.28 3.28
C GLN A 101 12.11 1.39 1.75
N LEU A 102 11.15 0.83 1.05
CA LEU A 102 11.03 0.98 -0.39
C LEU A 102 10.53 2.39 -0.71
N PRO A 103 11.30 3.24 -1.43
CA PRO A 103 10.93 4.63 -1.68
C PRO A 103 9.55 4.80 -2.32
N LEU A 104 9.15 3.86 -3.19
CA LEU A 104 7.81 3.87 -3.78
C LEU A 104 6.71 3.79 -2.71
N LEU A 105 6.90 2.99 -1.68
CA LEU A 105 5.91 2.86 -0.60
C LEU A 105 5.92 4.08 0.32
N GLU A 106 7.09 4.71 0.53
CA GLU A 106 7.22 5.94 1.33
C GLU A 106 6.44 7.11 0.71
N ILE A 107 6.48 7.25 -0.62
CA ILE A 107 5.71 8.29 -1.34
C ILE A 107 4.20 8.16 -1.08
N PHE A 108 3.72 6.95 -0.83
CA PHE A 108 2.31 6.65 -0.60
C PHE A 108 1.96 6.37 0.86
N ASP A 109 2.72 6.92 1.81
CA ASP A 109 2.48 6.79 3.25
C ASP A 109 2.41 5.35 3.75
N VAL A 110 3.42 4.54 3.43
CA VAL A 110 3.54 3.23 4.07
C VAL A 110 3.70 3.38 5.58
N ALA A 111 3.12 2.46 6.32
CA ALA A 111 3.24 2.46 7.79
C ALA A 111 4.70 2.45 8.22
N SER A 112 5.07 3.39 9.10
CA SER A 112 6.39 3.40 9.71
C SER A 112 6.58 2.15 10.57
N THR A 113 7.76 1.54 10.48
CA THR A 113 8.15 0.43 11.34
C THR A 113 8.63 0.89 12.73
N GLU A 114 8.71 2.20 12.95
CA GLU A 114 9.22 2.80 14.18
C GLU A 114 8.12 3.27 15.13
N GLN A 115 6.92 3.45 14.62
CA GLN A 115 5.79 3.97 15.37
C GLN A 115 4.57 3.07 15.23
N SER A 116 3.82 2.93 16.33
CA SER A 116 2.49 2.35 16.29
C SER A 116 1.49 3.43 15.94
N ILE A 117 0.80 3.26 14.80
CA ILE A 117 -0.24 4.17 14.32
C ILE A 117 -1.58 3.46 14.31
N ALA A 118 -2.60 4.09 14.89
CA ALA A 118 -3.94 3.52 14.96
C ALA A 118 -4.66 3.53 13.61
N ALA A 119 -4.37 4.53 12.78
CA ALA A 119 -4.92 4.66 11.44
C ALA A 119 -3.90 5.31 10.51
N ARG A 120 -3.94 4.93 9.23
CA ARG A 120 -3.20 5.62 8.16
C ARG A 120 -4.01 6.81 7.67
N SER A 121 -3.35 7.92 7.45
CA SER A 121 -3.96 9.16 6.92
C SER A 121 -4.23 9.08 5.41
#